data_14e6f454cd3e64ed87f545b1049080e2
#
_entry.id   14e6f454cd3e64ed87f545b1049080e2
#
_cell.length_a   1.000
_cell.length_b   1.000
_cell.length_c   1.000
_cell.angle_alpha   90.00
_cell.angle_beta   90.00
_cell.angle_gamma   90.00
#
_symmetry.space_group_name_H-M   'P 1'
#
loop_
_entity.id
_entity.type
_entity.pdbx_description
1 polymer ?
#
loop_
_entity_poly.entity_id
_entity_poly.type
_entity_poly.pdbx_seq_one_letter_code
_entity_poly.pdbx_strand_id
1 'polypeptide(L)'
;MDTLPPDRDLAAIGLLQDPVRRALYGHVVAAGGEVSRNQAAEAVGVQRGLAAFHLDKLVAAGLLEASFRRLGGRRGPGAGRPAKLYRRAAA
;
A
#
# COMPACT_ATOMS: atom_id res chain seq x y z
N MET A 1 21.33 27.68 5.87
CA MET A 1 20.71 27.54 4.56
C MET A 1 19.73 26.37 4.54
N ASP A 2 18.54 26.66 4.15
CA ASP A 2 17.51 25.64 4.12
C ASP A 2 17.70 24.74 2.93
N THR A 3 17.62 23.46 3.20
CA THR A 3 17.64 22.46 2.16
C THR A 3 16.21 22.01 1.91
N LEU A 4 15.73 22.30 0.72
CA LEU A 4 14.41 21.81 0.33
C LEU A 4 14.52 20.31 0.00
N PRO A 5 13.54 19.51 0.41
CA PRO A 5 13.54 18.12 0.02
C PRO A 5 13.40 17.99 -1.50
N PRO A 6 13.91 16.88 -2.08
CA PRO A 6 13.68 16.61 -3.50
C PRO A 6 12.19 16.57 -3.83
N ASP A 7 11.86 16.79 -5.09
CA ASP A 7 10.46 16.83 -5.54
C ASP A 7 9.69 15.58 -5.12
N ARG A 8 10.31 14.41 -5.20
CA ARG A 8 9.63 13.17 -4.81
C ARG A 8 9.32 13.14 -3.31
N ASP A 9 10.18 13.74 -2.48
CA ASP A 9 9.95 13.80 -1.04
C ASP A 9 8.82 14.78 -0.72
N LEU A 10 8.74 15.89 -1.46
CA LEU A 10 7.63 16.81 -1.32
C LEU A 10 6.32 16.15 -1.72
N ALA A 11 6.34 15.38 -2.81
CA ALA A 11 5.16 14.64 -3.25
C ALA A 11 4.74 13.61 -2.20
N ALA A 12 5.71 12.92 -1.60
CA ALA A 12 5.44 11.94 -0.55
C ALA A 12 4.80 12.60 0.68
N ILE A 13 5.32 13.75 1.08
CA ILE A 13 4.75 14.50 2.21
C ILE A 13 3.29 14.87 1.91
N GLY A 14 3.01 15.36 0.71
CA GLY A 14 1.66 15.70 0.31
C GLY A 14 0.72 14.49 0.33
N LEU A 15 1.20 13.34 -0.14
CA LEU A 15 0.40 12.12 -0.12
C LEU A 15 0.04 11.69 1.30
N LEU A 16 0.94 11.89 2.24
CA LEU A 16 0.73 11.45 3.62
C LEU A 16 -0.04 12.47 4.46
N GLN A 17 -0.48 13.57 3.86
CA GLN A 17 -1.37 14.51 4.54
C GLN A 17 -2.81 14.01 4.59
N ASP A 18 -3.20 13.15 3.67
CA ASP A 18 -4.53 12.52 3.73
C ASP A 18 -4.54 11.53 4.90
N PRO A 19 -5.46 11.70 5.86
CA PRO A 19 -5.45 10.87 7.07
C PRO A 19 -5.69 9.39 6.79
N VAL A 20 -6.54 9.05 5.83
CA VAL A 20 -6.78 7.64 5.49
C VAL A 20 -5.54 7.05 4.85
N ARG A 21 -4.95 7.77 3.90
CA ARG A 21 -3.75 7.29 3.22
C ARG A 21 -2.59 7.12 4.20
N ARG A 22 -2.44 8.07 5.11
CA ARG A 22 -1.39 7.98 6.15
C ARG A 22 -1.62 6.78 7.04
N ALA A 23 -2.85 6.51 7.44
CA ALA A 23 -3.17 5.35 8.28
C ALA A 23 -2.87 4.04 7.55
N LEU A 24 -3.20 3.95 6.27
CA LEU A 24 -2.89 2.77 5.46
C LEU A 24 -1.40 2.57 5.34
N TYR A 25 -0.66 3.62 5.04
CA TYR A 25 0.79 3.53 4.96
C TYR A 25 1.38 3.07 6.29
N GLY A 26 0.94 3.68 7.38
CA GLY A 26 1.43 3.29 8.71
C GLY A 26 1.14 1.85 9.05
N HIS A 27 -0.02 1.34 8.66
CA HIS A 27 -0.36 -0.06 8.89
C HIS A 27 0.57 -1.00 8.12
N VAL A 28 0.84 -0.70 6.85
CA VAL A 28 1.73 -1.54 6.03
C VAL A 28 3.15 -1.53 6.61
N VAL A 29 3.64 -0.36 6.99
CA VAL A 29 4.97 -0.24 7.59
C VAL A 29 5.06 -1.01 8.90
N ALA A 30 4.06 -0.87 9.76
CA ALA A 30 4.05 -1.55 11.06
C ALA A 30 3.93 -3.07 10.92
N ALA A 31 3.29 -3.54 9.87
CA ALA A 31 3.15 -4.98 9.64
C ALA A 31 4.49 -5.65 9.35
N GLY A 32 5.46 -4.92 8.82
CA GLY A 32 6.79 -5.44 8.57
C GLY A 32 6.88 -6.45 7.44
N GLY A 33 5.82 -6.65 6.68
CA GLY A 33 5.79 -7.62 5.59
C GLY A 33 4.67 -7.29 4.62
N GLU A 34 4.23 -8.28 3.88
CA GLU A 34 3.21 -8.10 2.86
C GLU A 34 1.81 -8.04 3.48
N VAL A 35 0.99 -7.10 3.01
CA VAL A 35 -0.36 -6.87 3.48
C VAL A 35 -1.28 -6.80 2.27
N SER A 36 -2.38 -7.54 2.30
CA SER A 36 -3.39 -7.44 1.24
C SER A 36 -4.22 -6.17 1.43
N ARG A 37 -4.89 -5.74 0.34
CA ARG A 37 -5.79 -4.59 0.45
C ARG A 37 -6.93 -4.85 1.43
N ASN A 38 -7.42 -6.09 1.51
CA ASN A 38 -8.47 -6.42 2.45
C ASN A 38 -7.99 -6.28 3.89
N GLN A 39 -6.80 -6.78 4.18
CA GLN A 39 -6.22 -6.67 5.52
C GLN A 39 -6.03 -5.19 5.90
N ALA A 40 -5.51 -4.40 4.99
CA ALA A 40 -5.28 -2.98 5.23
C ALA A 40 -6.61 -2.24 5.42
N ALA A 41 -7.61 -2.54 4.59
CA ALA A 41 -8.92 -1.91 4.69
C ALA A 41 -9.58 -2.21 6.03
N GLU A 42 -9.54 -3.46 6.47
CA GLU A 42 -10.10 -3.85 7.76
C GLU A 42 -9.37 -3.17 8.92
N ALA A 43 -8.04 -3.14 8.86
CA ALA A 43 -7.24 -2.56 9.94
C ALA A 43 -7.51 -1.06 10.10
N VAL A 44 -7.75 -0.35 9.01
CA VAL A 44 -7.96 1.09 9.04
C VAL A 44 -9.44 1.44 9.14
N GLY A 45 -10.33 0.50 8.82
CA GLY A 45 -11.76 0.73 8.91
C GLY A 45 -12.35 1.45 7.70
N VAL A 46 -11.83 1.16 6.51
CA VAL A 46 -12.32 1.76 5.27
C VAL A 46 -12.72 0.66 4.29
N GLN A 47 -13.46 1.05 3.26
CA GLN A 47 -13.85 0.11 2.22
C GLN A 47 -12.63 -0.32 1.40
N ARG A 48 -12.69 -1.54 0.90
CA ARG A 48 -11.60 -2.14 0.13
C ARG A 48 -11.20 -1.29 -1.08
N GLY A 49 -12.19 -0.76 -1.81
CA GLY A 49 -11.92 0.06 -2.99
C GLY A 49 -11.17 1.34 -2.64
N LEU A 50 -11.53 1.97 -1.56
CA LEU A 50 -10.84 3.18 -1.11
C LEU A 50 -9.42 2.85 -0.66
N ALA A 51 -9.24 1.75 0.07
CA ALA A 51 -7.92 1.30 0.47
C ALA A 51 -7.04 1.04 -0.75
N ALA A 52 -7.57 0.34 -1.76
CA ALA A 52 -6.84 0.05 -2.98
C ALA A 52 -6.39 1.33 -3.68
N PHE A 53 -7.28 2.31 -3.77
CA PHE A 53 -6.98 3.61 -4.40
C PHE A 53 -5.78 4.27 -3.72
N HIS A 54 -5.82 4.37 -2.39
CA HIS A 54 -4.73 5.01 -1.65
C HIS A 54 -3.44 4.19 -1.67
N LEU A 55 -3.55 2.87 -1.53
CA LEU A 55 -2.37 2.01 -1.56
C LEU A 55 -1.67 2.09 -2.92
N ASP A 56 -2.43 2.10 -4.00
CA ASP A 56 -1.85 2.18 -5.34
C ASP A 56 -1.20 3.54 -5.59
N LYS A 57 -1.74 4.61 -5.02
CA LYS A 57 -1.08 5.91 -5.08
C LYS A 57 0.26 5.91 -4.35
N LEU A 58 0.34 5.22 -3.23
CA LEU A 58 1.59 5.08 -2.49
C LEU A 58 2.62 4.25 -3.26
N VAL A 59 2.16 3.23 -3.98
CA VAL A 59 3.04 2.47 -4.87
C VAL A 59 3.58 3.34 -5.99
N ALA A 60 2.71 4.11 -6.63
CA ALA A 60 3.12 4.99 -7.73
C ALA A 60 4.13 6.04 -7.27
N ALA A 61 4.06 6.45 -6.01
CA ALA A 61 4.99 7.42 -5.44
C ALA A 61 6.30 6.79 -4.92
N GLY A 62 6.41 5.46 -4.97
CA GLY A 62 7.61 4.78 -4.51
C GLY A 62 7.68 4.56 -3.01
N LEU A 63 6.60 4.81 -2.27
CA LEU A 63 6.57 4.61 -0.83
C LEU A 63 6.24 3.17 -0.45
N LEU A 64 5.47 2.49 -1.28
CA LEU A 64 5.15 1.08 -1.13
C LEU A 64 5.55 0.35 -2.40
N GLU A 65 5.70 -0.96 -2.27
CA GLU A 65 5.87 -1.88 -3.40
C GLU A 65 4.69 -2.82 -3.43
N ALA A 66 4.30 -3.24 -4.63
CA ALA A 66 3.24 -4.20 -4.81
C ALA A 66 3.80 -5.47 -5.42
N SER A 67 3.25 -6.59 -5.00
CA SER A 67 3.56 -7.89 -5.60
C SER A 67 2.25 -8.65 -5.79
N PHE A 68 2.30 -9.67 -6.62
CA PHE A 68 1.15 -10.52 -6.88
C PHE A 68 1.52 -11.93 -6.48
N ARG A 69 0.63 -12.57 -5.73
CA ARG A 69 0.89 -13.90 -5.23
C ARG A 69 -0.41 -14.68 -5.15
N ARG A 70 -0.35 -15.95 -5.52
CA ARG A 70 -1.48 -16.83 -5.31
C ARG A 70 -1.50 -17.28 -3.86
N LEU A 71 -2.63 -17.05 -3.22
CA LEU A 71 -2.82 -17.47 -1.85
C LEU A 71 -3.65 -18.75 -1.83
N GLY A 72 -3.27 -19.71 -0.99
CA GLY A 72 -4.06 -20.90 -0.75
C GLY A 72 -3.82 -22.08 -1.67
N GLY A 73 -2.98 -21.97 -2.68
CA GLY A 73 -2.59 -23.09 -3.53
C GLY A 73 -3.71 -23.76 -4.30
N ARG A 74 -4.85 -23.13 -4.46
CA ARG A 74 -5.97 -23.68 -5.20
C ARG A 74 -5.71 -23.73 -6.68
N ARG A 75 -6.32 -24.72 -7.34
CA ARG A 75 -6.27 -24.85 -8.80
C ARG A 75 -7.68 -24.88 -9.34
N GLY A 76 -7.83 -24.45 -10.60
CA GLY A 76 -9.08 -24.50 -11.31
C GLY A 76 -9.67 -23.14 -11.60
N PRO A 77 -10.85 -23.11 -12.26
CA PRO A 77 -11.52 -21.86 -12.63
C PRO A 77 -11.79 -21.02 -11.38
N GLY A 78 -11.50 -19.73 -11.47
CA GLY A 78 -11.73 -18.81 -10.36
C GLY A 78 -10.66 -18.84 -9.30
N ALA A 79 -9.76 -19.80 -9.32
CA ALA A 79 -8.67 -19.91 -8.34
C ALA A 79 -7.38 -19.28 -8.85
N GLY A 80 -7.41 -18.74 -10.07
CA GLY A 80 -6.20 -18.29 -10.75
C GLY A 80 -5.79 -16.85 -10.52
N ARG A 81 -6.60 -16.02 -9.87
CA ARG A 81 -6.27 -14.62 -9.69
C ARG A 81 -5.32 -14.46 -8.51
N PRO A 82 -4.11 -13.93 -8.75
CA PRO A 82 -3.21 -13.66 -7.65
C PRO A 82 -3.72 -12.49 -6.82
N ALA A 83 -3.49 -12.56 -5.53
CA ALA A 83 -3.77 -11.45 -4.65
C ALA A 83 -2.68 -10.39 -4.82
N LYS A 84 -3.07 -9.13 -4.83
CA LYS A 84 -2.13 -8.02 -4.81
C LYS A 84 -1.77 -7.72 -3.37
N LEU A 85 -0.48 -7.70 -3.10
CA LEU A 85 0.06 -7.48 -1.77
C LEU A 85 0.93 -6.24 -1.77
N TYR A 86 0.94 -5.55 -0.66
CA TYR A 86 1.67 -4.29 -0.50
C TYR A 86 2.66 -4.42 0.64
N ARG A 87 3.81 -3.81 0.49
CA ARG A 87 4.80 -3.75 1.55
C ARG A 87 5.56 -2.43 1.45
N ARG A 88 6.25 -2.07 2.51
CA ARG A 88 7.11 -0.90 2.48
C ARG A 88 8.15 -1.06 1.38
N ALA A 89 8.36 0.00 0.61
CA ALA A 89 9.38 -0.02 -0.43
C ALA A 89 10.76 -0.08 0.19
N ALA A 90 11.66 -0.82 -0.45
CA ALA A 90 13.05 -0.87 -0.05
C ALA A 90 13.68 0.50 -0.31
N ALA A 91 14.47 0.95 0.63
CA ALA A 91 15.14 2.25 0.52
C ALA A 91 16.20 2.24 -0.59
#